data_b810e6861831b3723d72ada995ec4e5a
#
_entry.id   b810e6861831b3723d72ada995ec4e5a
#
_cell.length_a   1.000
_cell.length_b   1.000
_cell.length_c   1.000
_cell.angle_alpha   90.00
_cell.angle_beta   90.00
_cell.angle_gamma   90.00
#
_symmetry.space_group_name_H-M   'P 1'
#
loop_
_entity.id
_entity.type
_entity.pdbx_description
1 polymer ?
#
loop_
_entity_poly.entity_id
_entity_poly.type
_entity_poly.pdbx_seq_one_letter_code
_entity_poly.pdbx_strand_id
1 'polypeptide(L)'
;DGNEISGEIYFVLSGPTEWESQWHKSLKPGKSFITVPAAVSVVNEGFEKAVVEMTKYRRKIRRPNKDNEKLAVIFNDYMNCLFGDSTTEKLLPLIDAAADAGCEYFCIDCGWYTDTNWWAGVGEWKPSAQRYPGGIEKPIKYIREKGMIPGLWLEIETVGFDCPNIDKIPKSWFFRRHGKIVSDQCRYQLDFRNPEVQDYATSVIDRMVNEYGVGYIKMDYNINSGIGTEVDSD
;
A
#
# COMPACT_ATOMS: atom_id res chain seq x y z
N ASP A 1 -15.44 20.82 6.54
CA ASP A 1 -15.35 22.23 6.92
C ASP A 1 -16.73 22.74 7.24
N GLY A 2 -16.86 23.45 8.36
CA GLY A 2 -18.07 24.16 8.73
C GLY A 2 -17.87 25.65 8.50
N ASN A 3 -18.73 26.25 7.73
CA ASN A 3 -18.75 27.70 7.57
C ASN A 3 -19.97 28.27 8.29
N GLU A 4 -19.75 29.32 9.05
CA GLU A 4 -20.82 30.08 9.67
C GLU A 4 -21.17 31.25 8.76
N ILE A 5 -22.38 31.24 8.19
CA ILE A 5 -22.91 32.35 7.40
C ILE A 5 -24.25 32.73 8.04
N SER A 6 -24.35 33.98 8.48
CA SER A 6 -25.60 34.55 9.02
C SER A 6 -26.19 33.80 10.22
N GLY A 7 -25.35 33.21 11.08
CA GLY A 7 -25.78 32.43 12.24
C GLY A 7 -26.27 31.01 11.93
N GLU A 8 -26.16 30.57 10.67
CA GLU A 8 -26.46 29.21 10.26
C GLU A 8 -25.15 28.41 10.11
N ILE A 9 -25.18 27.17 10.58
CA ILE A 9 -24.09 26.22 10.41
C ILE A 9 -24.52 25.19 9.37
N TYR A 10 -23.70 25.00 8.32
CA TYR A 10 -23.93 23.93 7.36
C TYR A 10 -22.71 23.02 7.24
N PHE A 11 -22.97 21.76 6.98
CA PHE A 11 -21.96 20.75 6.73
C PHE A 11 -22.06 20.28 5.30
N VAL A 12 -20.90 20.21 4.61
CA VAL A 12 -20.81 19.63 3.29
C VAL A 12 -20.13 18.28 3.38
N LEU A 13 -20.81 17.25 2.91
CA LEU A 13 -20.23 15.92 2.72
C LEU A 13 -19.95 15.76 1.23
N SER A 14 -18.68 15.74 0.85
CA SER A 14 -18.26 15.64 -0.54
C SER A 14 -17.21 14.55 -0.76
N GLY A 15 -17.15 14.03 -1.98
CA GLY A 15 -16.05 13.22 -2.48
C GLY A 15 -15.07 14.06 -3.31
N PRO A 16 -14.21 13.43 -4.15
CA PRO A 16 -13.36 14.14 -5.08
C PRO A 16 -14.17 15.04 -6.00
N THR A 17 -13.67 16.26 -6.24
CA THR A 17 -14.30 17.26 -7.09
C THR A 17 -13.41 17.61 -8.27
N GLU A 18 -13.96 18.24 -9.29
CA GLU A 18 -13.17 18.77 -10.42
C GLU A 18 -12.16 19.84 -9.94
N TRP A 19 -12.56 20.68 -8.99
CA TRP A 19 -11.69 21.76 -8.47
C TRP A 19 -10.53 21.26 -7.64
N GLU A 20 -10.79 20.34 -6.71
CA GLU A 20 -9.81 19.92 -5.71
C GLU A 20 -9.00 18.72 -6.18
N SER A 21 -9.64 17.83 -6.94
CA SER A 21 -9.05 16.55 -7.34
C SER A 21 -8.96 16.38 -8.86
N GLN A 22 -9.44 17.38 -9.62
CA GLN A 22 -9.58 17.33 -11.08
C GLN A 22 -10.25 16.01 -11.53
N TRP A 23 -11.28 15.62 -10.78
CA TRP A 23 -12.02 14.41 -11.03
C TRP A 23 -13.44 14.73 -11.49
N HIS A 24 -13.85 14.11 -12.57
CA HIS A 24 -15.23 14.12 -13.03
C HIS A 24 -15.60 12.79 -13.68
N LYS A 25 -16.87 12.55 -13.82
CA LYS A 25 -17.42 11.42 -14.57
C LYS A 25 -18.50 11.90 -15.48
N SER A 26 -18.31 11.78 -16.79
CA SER A 26 -19.34 12.02 -17.78
C SER A 26 -20.31 10.84 -17.84
N LEU A 27 -21.62 11.13 -17.74
CA LEU A 27 -22.66 10.13 -17.85
C LEU A 27 -23.44 10.32 -19.14
N LYS A 28 -23.45 9.32 -20.02
CA LYS A 28 -24.29 9.30 -21.20
C LYS A 28 -25.78 9.06 -20.80
N PRO A 29 -26.77 9.50 -21.60
CA PRO A 29 -28.17 9.24 -21.32
C PRO A 29 -28.44 7.76 -21.02
N GLY A 30 -29.15 7.48 -19.93
CA GLY A 30 -29.47 6.12 -19.49
C GLY A 30 -28.35 5.38 -18.75
N LYS A 31 -27.18 6.00 -18.52
CA LYS A 31 -26.10 5.46 -17.69
C LYS A 31 -26.18 5.98 -16.26
N SER A 32 -25.67 5.21 -15.33
CA SER A 32 -25.55 5.57 -13.90
C SER A 32 -24.13 5.37 -13.41
N PHE A 33 -23.76 6.11 -12.39
CA PHE A 33 -22.54 5.95 -11.63
C PHE A 33 -22.87 5.75 -10.15
N ILE A 34 -22.29 4.72 -9.56
CA ILE A 34 -22.43 4.44 -8.13
C ILE A 34 -21.13 4.81 -7.45
N THR A 35 -21.20 5.74 -6.51
CA THR A 35 -20.06 6.12 -5.68
C THR A 35 -19.71 5.02 -4.69
N VAL A 36 -18.51 5.08 -4.12
CA VAL A 36 -18.18 4.26 -2.95
C VAL A 36 -19.16 4.57 -1.82
N PRO A 37 -19.60 3.56 -1.04
CA PRO A 37 -20.48 3.80 0.12
C PRO A 37 -19.82 4.71 1.15
N ALA A 38 -20.58 5.69 1.63
CA ALA A 38 -20.16 6.54 2.74
C ALA A 38 -21.04 6.27 3.96
N ALA A 39 -20.47 6.36 5.15
CA ALA A 39 -21.20 6.21 6.41
C ALA A 39 -21.09 7.48 7.25
N VAL A 40 -22.19 7.88 7.84
CA VAL A 40 -22.30 9.05 8.72
C VAL A 40 -22.79 8.60 10.09
N SER A 41 -22.19 9.12 11.16
CA SER A 41 -22.66 8.94 12.53
C SER A 41 -23.23 10.24 13.07
N VAL A 42 -24.43 10.17 13.61
CA VAL A 42 -25.08 11.27 14.30
C VAL A 42 -25.43 10.84 15.71
N VAL A 43 -24.98 11.60 16.68
CA VAL A 43 -25.18 11.31 18.10
C VAL A 43 -25.61 12.61 18.83
N ASN A 44 -26.29 12.45 19.93
CA ASN A 44 -26.65 13.56 20.82
C ASN A 44 -25.66 13.77 21.98
N GLU A 45 -24.56 13.06 21.95
CA GLU A 45 -23.43 13.14 22.89
C GLU A 45 -22.19 13.68 22.18
N GLY A 46 -21.08 13.83 22.89
CA GLY A 46 -19.86 14.39 22.33
C GLY A 46 -19.15 13.55 21.26
N PHE A 47 -18.06 14.07 20.73
CA PHE A 47 -17.23 13.48 19.68
C PHE A 47 -16.86 12.02 19.96
N GLU A 48 -16.48 11.71 21.20
CA GLU A 48 -16.09 10.34 21.59
C GLU A 48 -17.20 9.33 21.31
N LYS A 49 -18.44 9.70 21.54
CA LYS A 49 -19.58 8.83 21.24
C LYS A 49 -19.73 8.57 19.74
N ALA A 50 -19.54 9.59 18.92
CA ALA A 50 -19.56 9.43 17.46
C ALA A 50 -18.46 8.46 16.99
N VAL A 51 -17.26 8.56 17.56
CA VAL A 51 -16.14 7.63 17.27
C VAL A 51 -16.49 6.20 17.70
N VAL A 52 -17.09 6.03 18.87
CA VAL A 52 -17.54 4.71 19.37
C VAL A 52 -18.56 4.08 18.43
N GLU A 53 -19.57 4.83 18.00
CA GLU A 53 -20.61 4.32 17.10
C GLU A 53 -20.04 3.97 15.71
N MET A 54 -19.17 4.81 15.16
CA MET A 54 -18.45 4.50 13.91
C MET A 54 -17.56 3.26 14.05
N THR A 55 -16.94 3.07 15.21
CA THR A 55 -16.12 1.87 15.48
C THR A 55 -16.97 0.61 15.52
N LYS A 56 -18.15 0.66 16.17
CA LYS A 56 -19.11 -0.44 16.17
C LYS A 56 -19.56 -0.79 14.75
N TYR A 57 -19.88 0.23 13.95
CA TYR A 57 -20.24 0.05 12.55
C TYR A 57 -19.12 -0.64 11.75
N ARG A 58 -17.88 -0.12 11.82
CA ARG A 58 -16.71 -0.71 11.14
C ARG A 58 -16.48 -2.17 11.52
N ARG A 59 -16.60 -2.50 12.81
CA ARG A 59 -16.50 -3.89 13.30
C ARG A 59 -17.57 -4.79 12.70
N LYS A 60 -18.75 -4.27 12.45
CA LYS A 60 -19.87 -5.04 11.88
C LYS A 60 -19.73 -5.29 10.38
N ILE A 61 -19.21 -4.31 9.62
CA ILE A 61 -19.11 -4.41 8.17
C ILE A 61 -17.80 -5.01 7.66
N ARG A 62 -16.74 -5.00 8.48
CA ARG A 62 -15.44 -5.56 8.06
C ARG A 62 -15.56 -7.06 7.81
N ARG A 63 -14.87 -7.53 6.77
CA ARG A 63 -14.78 -8.96 6.50
C ARG A 63 -14.09 -9.68 7.67
N PRO A 64 -14.64 -10.80 8.16
CA PRO A 64 -13.96 -11.63 9.17
C PRO A 64 -12.59 -12.08 8.69
N ASN A 65 -11.58 -11.96 9.54
CA ASN A 65 -10.21 -12.36 9.28
C ASN A 65 -9.56 -12.83 10.59
N LYS A 66 -8.79 -13.91 10.53
CA LYS A 66 -8.07 -14.46 11.69
C LYS A 66 -7.12 -13.44 12.34
N ASP A 67 -6.51 -12.57 11.55
CA ASP A 67 -5.60 -11.54 12.06
C ASP A 67 -6.31 -10.53 12.96
N ASN A 68 -7.59 -10.25 12.67
CA ASN A 68 -8.43 -9.38 13.51
C ASN A 68 -8.80 -10.02 14.86
N GLU A 69 -8.70 -11.34 14.98
CA GLU A 69 -9.00 -12.08 16.21
C GLU A 69 -7.74 -12.28 17.05
N LYS A 70 -6.62 -12.61 16.40
CA LYS A 70 -5.36 -12.94 17.06
C LYS A 70 -4.58 -11.73 17.53
N LEU A 71 -4.60 -10.63 16.75
CA LEU A 71 -3.82 -9.41 17.00
C LEU A 71 -2.34 -9.73 17.26
N ALA A 72 -1.74 -10.48 16.35
CA ALA A 72 -0.39 -11.02 16.48
C ALA A 72 0.69 -9.92 16.63
N VAL A 73 1.75 -10.23 17.33
CA VAL A 73 2.91 -9.35 17.50
C VAL A 73 3.81 -9.44 16.28
N ILE A 74 4.02 -8.31 15.59
CA ILE A 74 4.79 -8.22 14.36
C ILE A 74 6.06 -7.40 14.60
N PHE A 75 7.23 -7.99 14.33
CA PHE A 75 8.48 -7.25 14.22
C PHE A 75 8.63 -6.69 12.80
N ASN A 76 9.06 -5.45 12.69
CA ASN A 76 9.36 -4.80 11.42
C ASN A 76 10.76 -4.19 11.48
N ASP A 77 11.60 -4.46 10.48
CA ASP A 77 13.03 -4.11 10.51
C ASP A 77 13.34 -2.69 10.02
N TYR A 78 12.34 -1.84 9.75
CA TYR A 78 12.58 -0.50 9.21
C TYR A 78 12.89 0.55 10.27
N MET A 79 11.84 1.04 10.97
CA MET A 79 11.98 2.16 11.91
C MET A 79 12.84 1.78 13.12
N ASN A 80 13.79 2.67 13.45
CA ASN A 80 14.74 2.48 14.55
C ASN A 80 15.59 1.20 14.42
N CYS A 81 15.71 0.65 13.23
CA CYS A 81 16.43 -0.58 12.94
C CYS A 81 17.28 -0.41 11.67
N LEU A 82 16.90 -1.00 10.54
CA LEU A 82 17.72 -1.03 9.33
C LEU A 82 17.42 0.09 8.31
N PHE A 83 16.28 0.78 8.40
CA PHE A 83 15.89 1.87 7.50
C PHE A 83 15.98 1.51 5.99
N GLY A 84 15.62 0.28 5.64
CA GLY A 84 15.66 -0.21 4.26
C GLY A 84 17.03 -0.76 3.82
N ASP A 85 18.00 -0.88 4.72
CA ASP A 85 19.31 -1.47 4.45
C ASP A 85 19.39 -2.92 4.96
N SER A 86 18.36 -3.71 4.62
CA SER A 86 18.27 -5.12 4.97
C SER A 86 19.20 -5.97 4.09
N THR A 87 19.93 -6.88 4.73
CA THR A 87 20.75 -7.92 4.07
C THR A 87 20.59 -9.23 4.85
N THR A 88 20.88 -10.36 4.22
CA THR A 88 20.86 -11.65 4.91
C THR A 88 21.62 -11.60 6.22
N GLU A 89 22.83 -11.05 6.22
CA GLU A 89 23.71 -10.99 7.40
C GLU A 89 23.09 -10.17 8.54
N LYS A 90 22.52 -9.00 8.22
CA LYS A 90 21.89 -8.11 9.21
C LYS A 90 20.60 -8.66 9.77
N LEU A 91 19.86 -9.42 8.95
CA LEU A 91 18.57 -9.96 9.36
C LEU A 91 18.69 -11.12 10.35
N LEU A 92 19.68 -12.01 10.20
CA LEU A 92 19.76 -13.20 11.05
C LEU A 92 19.75 -12.89 12.56
N PRO A 93 20.58 -11.97 13.10
CA PRO A 93 20.56 -11.64 14.52
C PRO A 93 19.26 -10.93 14.95
N LEU A 94 18.62 -10.17 14.05
CA LEU A 94 17.34 -9.53 14.34
C LEU A 94 16.20 -10.55 14.40
N ILE A 95 16.24 -11.58 13.55
CA ILE A 95 15.28 -12.68 13.57
C ILE A 95 15.38 -13.44 14.90
N ASP A 96 16.60 -13.72 15.38
CA ASP A 96 16.82 -14.34 16.69
C ASP A 96 16.22 -13.48 17.82
N ALA A 97 16.56 -12.20 17.84
CA ALA A 97 16.06 -11.29 18.89
C ALA A 97 14.53 -11.12 18.84
N ALA A 98 13.93 -11.08 17.67
CA ALA A 98 12.48 -11.01 17.53
C ALA A 98 11.78 -12.27 18.03
N ALA A 99 12.34 -13.45 17.74
CA ALA A 99 11.82 -14.71 18.23
C ALA A 99 11.93 -14.81 19.76
N ASP A 100 13.07 -14.43 20.32
CA ASP A 100 13.29 -14.40 21.77
C ASP A 100 12.34 -13.43 22.48
N ALA A 101 11.99 -12.33 21.82
CA ALA A 101 11.00 -11.36 22.30
C ALA A 101 9.54 -11.85 22.18
N GLY A 102 9.30 -13.01 21.58
CA GLY A 102 7.97 -13.59 21.41
C GLY A 102 7.17 -13.02 20.25
N CYS A 103 7.83 -12.43 19.24
CA CYS A 103 7.15 -12.00 18.01
C CYS A 103 6.63 -13.22 17.24
N GLU A 104 5.47 -13.03 16.62
CA GLU A 104 4.81 -14.08 15.83
C GLU A 104 5.04 -13.91 14.32
N TYR A 105 5.34 -12.69 13.90
CA TYR A 105 5.65 -12.32 12.51
C TYR A 105 6.95 -11.52 12.45
N PHE A 106 7.69 -11.72 11.38
CA PHE A 106 8.86 -10.91 11.05
C PHE A 106 8.70 -10.32 9.65
N CYS A 107 8.57 -9.00 9.54
CA CYS A 107 8.42 -8.28 8.28
C CYS A 107 9.76 -7.69 7.85
N ILE A 108 10.30 -8.15 6.73
CA ILE A 108 11.39 -7.50 6.02
C ILE A 108 10.79 -6.32 5.26
N ASP A 109 11.11 -5.11 5.67
CA ASP A 109 10.55 -3.87 5.14
C ASP A 109 11.18 -3.48 3.80
N CYS A 110 11.03 -2.24 3.34
CA CYS A 110 11.53 -1.76 2.07
C CYS A 110 13.04 -2.03 1.86
N GLY A 111 13.50 -1.92 0.60
CA GLY A 111 14.92 -2.08 0.23
C GLY A 111 15.33 -3.48 -0.19
N TRP A 112 14.55 -4.51 0.09
CA TRP A 112 14.89 -5.89 -0.26
C TRP A 112 14.99 -6.13 -1.79
N TYR A 113 14.39 -5.27 -2.59
CA TYR A 113 14.22 -5.38 -4.05
C TYR A 113 15.22 -4.54 -4.85
N THR A 114 16.15 -3.83 -4.23
CA THR A 114 17.08 -2.93 -4.92
C THR A 114 18.45 -2.91 -4.29
N ASP A 115 19.48 -2.68 -5.10
CA ASP A 115 20.85 -2.47 -4.65
C ASP A 115 21.16 -1.01 -4.31
N THR A 116 20.27 -0.10 -4.72
CA THR A 116 20.42 1.35 -4.57
C THR A 116 19.48 1.92 -3.51
N ASN A 117 19.03 3.14 -3.71
CA ASN A 117 18.04 3.77 -2.85
C ASN A 117 16.68 3.06 -2.96
N TRP A 118 16.19 2.55 -1.84
CA TRP A 118 14.91 1.85 -1.77
C TRP A 118 13.74 2.70 -2.28
N TRP A 119 13.81 4.05 -2.10
CA TRP A 119 12.76 4.97 -2.50
C TRP A 119 12.52 4.97 -4.01
N ALA A 120 13.58 5.16 -4.79
CA ALA A 120 13.49 5.26 -6.25
C ALA A 120 13.58 3.89 -6.96
N GLY A 121 13.95 2.82 -6.25
CA GLY A 121 14.14 1.49 -6.82
C GLY A 121 12.90 0.61 -6.85
N VAL A 122 11.74 1.09 -6.37
CA VAL A 122 10.49 0.31 -6.35
C VAL A 122 9.99 -0.04 -7.75
N GLY A 123 9.34 -1.18 -7.92
CA GLY A 123 8.61 -1.51 -9.15
C GLY A 123 8.91 -2.87 -9.77
N GLU A 124 10.09 -3.48 -9.62
CA GLU A 124 10.34 -4.82 -10.16
C GLU A 124 9.95 -5.93 -9.17
N TRP A 125 10.10 -5.65 -7.89
CA TRP A 125 9.74 -6.53 -6.77
C TRP A 125 10.43 -7.90 -6.84
N LYS A 126 11.70 -7.89 -7.23
CA LYS A 126 12.59 -9.05 -7.17
C LYS A 126 13.70 -8.81 -6.14
N PRO A 127 14.11 -9.84 -5.41
CA PRO A 127 15.17 -9.68 -4.41
C PRO A 127 16.48 -9.21 -5.02
N SER A 128 17.13 -8.25 -4.35
CA SER A 128 18.48 -7.85 -4.69
C SER A 128 19.47 -9.02 -4.48
N ALA A 129 20.18 -9.40 -5.52
CA ALA A 129 21.20 -10.45 -5.43
C ALA A 129 22.41 -10.05 -4.57
N GLN A 130 22.70 -8.74 -4.49
CA GLN A 130 23.77 -8.20 -3.66
C GLN A 130 23.41 -8.28 -2.16
N ARG A 131 22.17 -7.92 -1.81
CA ARG A 131 21.68 -7.93 -0.42
C ARG A 131 21.40 -9.33 0.09
N TYR A 132 20.99 -10.21 -0.81
CA TYR A 132 20.60 -11.60 -0.51
C TYR A 132 21.38 -12.58 -1.38
N PRO A 133 22.69 -12.75 -1.15
CA PRO A 133 23.47 -13.76 -1.85
C PRO A 133 22.88 -15.15 -1.60
N GLY A 134 22.46 -15.82 -2.67
CA GLY A 134 21.76 -17.11 -2.59
C GLY A 134 20.25 -17.02 -2.38
N GLY A 135 19.64 -15.82 -2.59
CA GLY A 135 18.19 -15.60 -2.58
C GLY A 135 17.64 -15.10 -1.25
N ILE A 136 16.46 -14.47 -1.31
CA ILE A 136 15.71 -14.00 -0.12
C ILE A 136 15.09 -15.18 0.65
N GLU A 137 15.02 -16.34 0.03
CA GLU A 137 14.52 -17.58 0.64
C GLU A 137 15.31 -17.98 1.88
N LYS A 138 16.59 -17.60 1.95
CA LYS A 138 17.45 -17.92 3.09
C LYS A 138 16.95 -17.25 4.40
N PRO A 139 16.81 -15.91 4.51
CA PRO A 139 16.22 -15.32 5.70
C PRO A 139 14.74 -15.69 5.89
N ILE A 140 13.95 -15.84 4.83
CA ILE A 140 12.55 -16.27 4.92
C ILE A 140 12.44 -17.67 5.56
N LYS A 141 13.29 -18.61 5.16
CA LYS A 141 13.35 -19.94 5.78
C LYS A 141 13.76 -19.84 7.25
N TYR A 142 14.76 -19.02 7.56
CA TYR A 142 15.23 -18.84 8.93
C TYR A 142 14.15 -18.25 9.86
N ILE A 143 13.36 -17.29 9.37
CA ILE A 143 12.20 -16.76 10.12
C ILE A 143 11.24 -17.90 10.51
N ARG A 144 10.96 -18.83 9.58
CA ARG A 144 10.09 -19.99 9.87
C ARG A 144 10.73 -20.97 10.83
N GLU A 145 12.03 -21.24 10.71
CA GLU A 145 12.78 -22.11 11.63
C GLU A 145 12.73 -21.58 13.07
N LYS A 146 12.62 -20.27 13.23
CA LYS A 146 12.41 -19.61 14.53
C LYS A 146 10.94 -19.55 14.98
N GLY A 147 10.02 -20.16 14.25
CA GLY A 147 8.60 -20.25 14.60
C GLY A 147 7.76 -19.05 14.23
N MET A 148 8.31 -18.06 13.52
CA MET A 148 7.60 -16.87 13.06
C MET A 148 7.08 -17.01 11.62
N ILE A 149 6.08 -16.20 11.27
CA ILE A 149 5.57 -16.06 9.90
C ILE A 149 6.37 -14.97 9.18
N PRO A 150 7.01 -15.26 8.01
CA PRO A 150 7.74 -14.25 7.27
C PRO A 150 6.81 -13.29 6.55
N GLY A 151 7.18 -12.02 6.53
CA GLY A 151 6.50 -10.95 5.82
C GLY A 151 7.44 -10.13 4.95
N LEU A 152 6.88 -9.53 3.89
CA LEU A 152 7.57 -8.57 3.03
C LEU A 152 6.77 -7.27 2.89
N TRP A 153 7.50 -6.18 2.76
CA TRP A 153 6.94 -4.87 2.43
C TRP A 153 6.69 -4.75 0.92
N LEU A 154 5.63 -4.08 0.54
CA LEU A 154 5.22 -3.85 -0.83
C LEU A 154 4.54 -2.49 -0.99
N GLU A 155 4.87 -1.78 -2.05
CA GLU A 155 4.17 -0.56 -2.48
C GLU A 155 3.80 -0.73 -3.97
N ILE A 156 2.80 -1.57 -4.21
CA ILE A 156 2.47 -2.14 -5.53
C ILE A 156 1.94 -1.10 -6.52
N GLU A 157 1.48 0.04 -6.04
CA GLU A 157 0.90 1.10 -6.87
C GLU A 157 1.95 1.97 -7.55
N THR A 158 3.24 1.79 -7.25
CA THR A 158 4.28 2.72 -7.67
C THR A 158 5.42 2.07 -8.41
N VAL A 159 6.04 2.84 -9.31
CA VAL A 159 7.30 2.49 -9.99
C VAL A 159 8.27 3.65 -9.86
N GLY A 160 9.44 3.40 -9.29
CA GLY A 160 10.48 4.41 -9.11
C GLY A 160 11.28 4.68 -10.38
N PHE A 161 11.92 5.83 -10.44
CA PHE A 161 12.75 6.25 -11.58
C PHE A 161 13.98 5.35 -11.77
N ASP A 162 14.48 4.77 -10.68
CA ASP A 162 15.63 3.86 -10.67
C ASP A 162 15.22 2.38 -10.70
N CYS A 163 13.95 2.10 -11.03
CA CYS A 163 13.48 0.73 -11.19
C CYS A 163 14.25 0.04 -12.33
N PRO A 164 14.89 -1.12 -12.10
CA PRO A 164 15.80 -1.74 -13.08
C PRO A 164 15.17 -2.03 -14.44
N ASN A 165 13.86 -2.23 -14.49
CA ASN A 165 13.14 -2.53 -15.72
C ASN A 165 12.19 -1.41 -16.17
N ILE A 166 12.39 -0.17 -15.71
CA ILE A 166 11.52 0.98 -16.01
C ILE A 166 11.26 1.16 -17.52
N ASP A 167 12.29 0.96 -18.33
CA ASP A 167 12.17 1.11 -19.78
C ASP A 167 11.32 0.02 -20.46
N LYS A 168 11.06 -1.09 -19.76
CA LYS A 168 10.24 -2.20 -20.24
C LYS A 168 8.77 -2.06 -19.83
N ILE A 169 8.48 -1.18 -18.89
CA ILE A 169 7.11 -0.95 -18.41
C ILE A 169 6.36 -0.09 -19.41
N PRO A 170 5.20 -0.54 -19.92
CA PRO A 170 4.41 0.23 -20.88
C PRO A 170 4.00 1.58 -20.29
N LYS A 171 4.20 2.66 -21.05
CA LYS A 171 3.82 4.02 -20.62
C LYS A 171 2.31 4.18 -20.41
N SER A 172 1.49 3.30 -20.98
CA SER A 172 0.05 3.21 -20.77
C SER A 172 -0.35 2.74 -19.38
N TRP A 173 0.59 2.21 -18.61
CA TRP A 173 0.34 1.74 -17.25
C TRP A 173 0.33 2.87 -16.21
N PHE A 174 0.85 4.05 -16.57
CA PHE A 174 1.02 5.16 -15.62
C PHE A 174 -0.10 6.19 -15.72
N PHE A 175 -0.41 6.81 -14.61
CA PHE A 175 -1.25 8.00 -14.58
C PHE A 175 -0.72 9.06 -15.51
N ARG A 176 -1.61 9.70 -16.26
CA ARG A 176 -1.25 10.77 -17.21
C ARG A 176 -2.13 11.99 -17.00
N ARG A 177 -1.53 13.15 -17.24
CA ARG A 177 -2.21 14.43 -17.25
C ARG A 177 -1.66 15.30 -18.36
N HIS A 178 -2.54 15.86 -19.19
CA HIS A 178 -2.16 16.66 -20.36
C HIS A 178 -1.10 15.96 -21.23
N GLY A 179 -1.28 14.67 -21.46
CA GLY A 179 -0.38 13.83 -22.25
C GLY A 179 0.96 13.49 -21.57
N LYS A 180 1.20 13.93 -20.33
CA LYS A 180 2.43 13.65 -19.57
C LYS A 180 2.17 12.62 -18.47
N ILE A 181 3.15 11.77 -18.19
CA ILE A 181 3.08 10.86 -17.05
C ILE A 181 3.18 11.67 -15.76
N VAL A 182 2.27 11.39 -14.82
CA VAL A 182 2.27 12.00 -13.49
C VAL A 182 3.35 11.34 -12.63
N SER A 183 4.11 12.17 -11.92
CA SER A 183 5.13 11.68 -10.98
C SER A 183 5.13 12.51 -9.70
N ASP A 184 5.48 11.86 -8.61
CA ASP A 184 5.74 12.49 -7.33
C ASP A 184 6.99 11.87 -6.71
N GLN A 185 7.89 12.71 -6.21
CA GLN A 185 9.10 12.31 -5.48
C GLN A 185 9.91 11.19 -6.16
N CYS A 186 10.17 11.31 -7.47
CA CYS A 186 10.88 10.31 -8.29
C CYS A 186 10.16 8.98 -8.46
N ARG A 187 8.84 8.97 -8.38
CA ARG A 187 7.99 7.79 -8.60
C ARG A 187 6.84 8.10 -9.54
N TYR A 188 6.43 7.10 -10.29
CA TYR A 188 5.23 7.11 -11.12
C TYR A 188 4.13 6.32 -10.42
N GLN A 189 2.89 6.74 -10.63
CA GLN A 189 1.69 6.04 -10.16
C GLN A 189 1.16 5.10 -11.25
N LEU A 190 0.92 3.85 -10.91
CA LEU A 190 0.28 2.87 -11.78
C LEU A 190 -1.25 3.09 -11.82
N ASP A 191 -1.83 2.92 -13.00
CA ASP A 191 -3.28 3.01 -13.21
C ASP A 191 -3.95 1.64 -13.09
N PHE A 192 -4.49 1.35 -11.93
CA PHE A 192 -5.19 0.08 -11.65
C PHE A 192 -6.53 -0.07 -12.38
N ARG A 193 -6.96 0.90 -13.17
CA ARG A 193 -8.06 0.70 -14.13
C ARG A 193 -7.63 -0.11 -15.34
N ASN A 194 -6.31 -0.15 -15.62
CA ASN A 194 -5.73 -0.96 -16.68
C ASN A 194 -5.63 -2.44 -16.23
N PRO A 195 -6.27 -3.38 -16.94
CA PRO A 195 -6.19 -4.81 -16.60
C PRO A 195 -4.76 -5.37 -16.58
N GLU A 196 -3.88 -4.90 -17.47
CA GLU A 196 -2.48 -5.34 -17.48
C GLU A 196 -1.73 -4.96 -16.18
N VAL A 197 -2.08 -3.82 -15.58
CA VAL A 197 -1.54 -3.41 -14.27
C VAL A 197 -2.07 -4.32 -13.16
N GLN A 198 -3.34 -4.71 -13.23
CA GLN A 198 -3.92 -5.67 -12.28
C GLN A 198 -3.26 -7.05 -12.39
N ASP A 199 -3.02 -7.52 -13.61
CA ASP A 199 -2.31 -8.78 -13.86
C ASP A 199 -0.86 -8.73 -13.35
N TYR A 200 -0.18 -7.62 -13.59
CA TYR A 200 1.15 -7.39 -13.05
C TYR A 200 1.15 -7.44 -11.51
N ALA A 201 0.27 -6.71 -10.86
CA ALA A 201 0.16 -6.70 -9.40
C ALA A 201 -0.14 -8.10 -8.85
N THR A 202 -1.05 -8.83 -9.49
CA THR A 202 -1.36 -10.22 -9.15
C THR A 202 -0.12 -11.10 -9.25
N SER A 203 0.65 -10.98 -10.33
CA SER A 203 1.88 -11.76 -10.53
C SER A 203 2.95 -11.50 -9.46
N VAL A 204 3.05 -10.24 -8.98
CA VAL A 204 3.96 -9.88 -7.89
C VAL A 204 3.54 -10.53 -6.59
N ILE A 205 2.26 -10.44 -6.23
CA ILE A 205 1.72 -11.03 -5.00
C ILE A 205 1.83 -12.56 -5.05
N ASP A 206 1.49 -13.17 -6.17
CA ASP A 206 1.62 -14.62 -6.36
C ASP A 206 3.07 -15.09 -6.16
N ARG A 207 4.04 -14.38 -6.72
CA ARG A 207 5.46 -14.65 -6.50
C ARG A 207 5.85 -14.57 -5.04
N MET A 208 5.44 -13.52 -4.34
CA MET A 208 5.74 -13.36 -2.92
C MET A 208 5.16 -14.51 -2.08
N VAL A 209 3.93 -14.90 -2.35
CA VAL A 209 3.23 -15.95 -1.59
C VAL A 209 3.70 -17.34 -1.99
N ASN A 210 3.73 -17.64 -3.28
CA ASN A 210 3.90 -19.00 -3.78
C ASN A 210 5.38 -19.38 -4.03
N GLU A 211 6.24 -18.41 -4.46
CA GLU A 211 7.66 -18.69 -4.71
C GLU A 211 8.50 -18.39 -3.46
N TYR A 212 8.38 -17.19 -2.86
CA TYR A 212 9.14 -16.85 -1.65
C TYR A 212 8.49 -17.41 -0.38
N GLY A 213 7.20 -17.75 -0.44
CA GLY A 213 6.46 -18.37 0.64
C GLY A 213 6.15 -17.40 1.77
N VAL A 214 5.88 -16.16 1.47
CA VAL A 214 5.52 -15.12 2.43
C VAL A 214 4.10 -15.35 2.97
N GLY A 215 3.92 -15.23 4.27
CA GLY A 215 2.62 -15.35 4.94
C GLY A 215 2.04 -14.01 5.40
N TYR A 216 2.78 -12.91 5.24
CA TYR A 216 2.36 -11.56 5.60
C TYR A 216 2.87 -10.55 4.56
N ILE A 217 2.04 -9.64 4.13
CA ILE A 217 2.41 -8.55 3.23
C ILE A 217 2.04 -7.22 3.89
N LYS A 218 3.05 -6.36 4.11
CA LYS A 218 2.83 -4.98 4.50
C LYS A 218 2.64 -4.15 3.24
N MET A 219 1.39 -3.78 2.96
CA MET A 219 1.04 -2.86 1.86
C MET A 219 1.21 -1.43 2.35
N ASP A 220 2.10 -0.68 1.70
CA ASP A 220 2.38 0.70 2.03
C ASP A 220 2.03 1.63 0.87
N TYR A 221 1.97 2.96 1.15
CA TYR A 221 1.71 3.99 0.16
C TYR A 221 2.31 5.31 0.62
N ASN A 222 3.36 5.78 -0.06
CA ASN A 222 4.21 6.88 0.43
C ASN A 222 4.26 8.09 -0.51
N ILE A 223 3.58 8.05 -1.64
CA ILE A 223 3.50 9.19 -2.55
C ILE A 223 2.10 9.76 -2.61
N ASN A 224 2.02 11.04 -2.95
CA ASN A 224 0.76 11.65 -3.32
C ASN A 224 0.71 11.73 -4.85
N SER A 225 -0.07 10.87 -5.48
CA SER A 225 -0.26 10.92 -6.93
C SER A 225 -0.89 12.24 -7.41
N GLY A 226 -1.35 13.05 -6.45
CA GLY A 226 -1.92 14.35 -6.71
C GLY A 226 -3.19 14.26 -7.56
N ILE A 227 -3.17 15.00 -8.63
CA ILE A 227 -4.26 15.05 -9.61
C ILE A 227 -4.37 13.70 -10.32
N GLY A 228 -5.56 13.15 -10.38
CA GLY A 228 -5.82 11.86 -11.01
C GLY A 228 -5.44 11.80 -12.49
N THR A 229 -5.42 10.59 -13.02
CA THR A 229 -5.15 10.36 -14.43
C THR A 229 -6.25 10.95 -15.32
N GLU A 230 -5.91 11.24 -16.58
CA GLU A 230 -6.91 11.62 -17.57
C GLU A 230 -7.98 10.53 -17.63
N VAL A 231 -9.20 10.97 -17.44
CA VAL A 231 -10.35 10.09 -17.50
C VAL A 231 -10.87 10.17 -18.93
N ASP A 232 -10.81 9.07 -19.64
CA ASP A 232 -11.70 8.90 -20.77
C ASP A 232 -13.11 8.97 -20.22
N SER A 233 -13.87 9.92 -20.72
CA SER A 233 -15.20 10.25 -20.23
C SER A 233 -16.26 9.20 -20.54
N ASP A 234 -15.86 7.97 -20.79
CA ASP A 234 -16.73 6.84 -21.12
C ASP A 234 -17.00 5.90 -19.96
#